data_9083ce1e1e1f30823bfd197c3dbc1312
#
_entry.id   9083ce1e1e1f30823bfd197c3dbc1312
#
_cell.length_a   1.000
_cell.length_b   1.000
_cell.length_c   1.000
_cell.angle_alpha   90.00
_cell.angle_beta   90.00
_cell.angle_gamma   90.00
#
_symmetry.space_group_name_H-M   'P 1'
#
loop_
_entity.id
_entity.type
_entity.pdbx_description
1 polymer ?
#
loop_
_entity_poly.entity_id
_entity_poly.type
_entity_poly.pdbx_seq_one_letter_code
_entity_poly.pdbx_strand_id
1 'polypeptide(L)'
;MVAEGHTVGNHTYHHPDMSSIADLTAFQKEMDDNAALFSEVTGQKMANYYRPPQGKYSTKNLEMAKQLGYHTFFWSLAYVDWNVDAQPTKEEAFEKLLGRIHPGAIVLLHSTSKTNGEILDELLTKWEEMGYTF
;
A
#
# COMPACT_ATOMS: atom_id res chain seq x y z
N MET A 1 11.56 8.97 -4.35
CA MET A 1 10.72 7.80 -4.78
C MET A 1 10.61 7.75 -6.30
N VAL A 2 9.85 8.66 -6.97
CA VAL A 2 9.64 8.59 -8.44
C VAL A 2 10.97 8.65 -9.21
N ALA A 3 11.85 9.60 -8.88
CA ALA A 3 13.18 9.73 -9.52
C ALA A 3 14.11 8.53 -9.29
N GLU A 4 13.82 7.69 -8.33
CA GLU A 4 14.59 6.48 -7.98
C GLU A 4 13.96 5.20 -8.56
N GLY A 5 12.89 5.34 -9.36
CA GLY A 5 12.27 4.23 -10.07
C GLY A 5 11.20 3.46 -9.28
N HIS A 6 10.77 3.97 -8.13
CA HIS A 6 9.69 3.33 -7.38
C HIS A 6 8.36 3.45 -8.13
N THR A 7 7.60 2.35 -8.15
CA THR A 7 6.24 2.33 -8.70
C THR A 7 5.27 2.96 -7.71
N VAL A 8 4.49 3.94 -8.17
CA VAL A 8 3.45 4.59 -7.37
C VAL A 8 2.09 4.16 -7.86
N GLY A 9 1.32 3.51 -6.99
CA GLY A 9 -0.04 3.06 -7.23
C GLY A 9 -1.08 3.92 -6.51
N ASN A 10 -2.35 3.66 -6.81
CA ASN A 10 -3.49 4.40 -6.30
C ASN A 10 -3.99 3.84 -4.96
N HIS A 11 -4.23 4.72 -3.99
CA HIS A 11 -4.84 4.36 -2.70
C HIS A 11 -6.03 5.27 -2.36
N THR A 12 -6.67 5.81 -3.41
CA THR A 12 -7.77 6.79 -3.38
C THR A 12 -7.33 8.19 -2.90
N TYR A 13 -8.19 9.17 -3.10
CA TYR A 13 -7.89 10.56 -2.74
C TYR A 13 -8.20 10.85 -1.26
N HIS A 14 -9.36 10.40 -0.76
CA HIS A 14 -9.82 10.68 0.61
C HIS A 14 -9.71 9.49 1.56
N HIS A 15 -9.23 8.32 1.10
CA HIS A 15 -9.14 7.09 1.89
C HIS A 15 -10.49 6.62 2.48
N PRO A 16 -11.62 6.66 1.71
CA PRO A 16 -12.91 6.20 2.20
C PRO A 16 -12.99 4.67 2.26
N ASP A 17 -14.03 4.16 2.91
CA ASP A 17 -14.41 2.75 2.74
C ASP A 17 -15.00 2.54 1.34
N MET A 18 -14.15 2.15 0.40
CA MET A 18 -14.54 1.97 -0.99
C MET A 18 -15.57 0.85 -1.17
N SER A 19 -15.67 -0.09 -0.24
CA SER A 19 -16.66 -1.18 -0.31
C SER A 19 -18.11 -0.70 -0.19
N SER A 20 -18.31 0.47 0.40
CA SER A 20 -19.62 1.11 0.54
C SER A 20 -20.04 1.92 -0.67
N ILE A 21 -19.12 2.22 -1.59
CA ILE A 21 -19.40 3.02 -2.79
C ILE A 21 -20.07 2.13 -3.85
N ALA A 22 -21.35 2.38 -4.11
CA ALA A 22 -22.15 1.58 -5.03
C ALA A 22 -22.17 2.12 -6.47
N ASP A 23 -21.75 3.36 -6.67
CA ASP A 23 -21.76 4.06 -7.94
C ASP A 23 -20.35 4.11 -8.58
N LEU A 24 -20.26 3.70 -9.86
CA LEU A 24 -19.00 3.69 -10.59
C LEU A 24 -18.41 5.09 -10.75
N THR A 25 -19.22 6.12 -10.95
CA THR A 25 -18.74 7.49 -11.12
C THR A 25 -18.08 8.01 -9.83
N ALA A 26 -18.70 7.74 -8.68
CA ALA A 26 -18.14 8.10 -7.39
C ALA A 26 -16.84 7.31 -7.09
N PHE A 27 -16.81 6.02 -7.42
CA PHE A 27 -15.61 5.19 -7.31
C PHE A 27 -14.48 5.73 -8.20
N GLN A 28 -14.78 5.99 -9.46
CA GLN A 28 -13.83 6.54 -10.43
C GLN A 28 -13.28 7.89 -9.98
N LYS A 29 -14.13 8.77 -9.45
CA LYS A 29 -13.70 10.09 -8.97
C LYS A 29 -12.61 10.00 -7.90
N GLU A 30 -12.72 9.11 -6.91
CA GLU A 30 -11.69 8.87 -5.89
C GLU A 30 -10.35 8.42 -6.51
N MET A 31 -10.41 7.64 -7.58
CA MET A 31 -9.22 7.16 -8.30
C MET A 31 -8.60 8.27 -9.16
N ASP A 32 -9.44 8.99 -9.91
CA ASP A 32 -8.99 10.01 -10.86
C ASP A 32 -8.44 11.24 -10.16
N ASP A 33 -9.07 11.71 -9.07
CA ASP A 33 -8.58 12.85 -8.29
C ASP A 33 -7.16 12.59 -7.74
N ASN A 34 -6.92 11.38 -7.24
CA ASN A 34 -5.59 11.01 -6.74
C ASN A 34 -4.56 10.89 -7.87
N ALA A 35 -4.94 10.28 -8.99
CA ALA A 35 -4.06 10.16 -10.15
C ALA A 35 -3.75 11.53 -10.79
N ALA A 36 -4.72 12.44 -10.82
CA ALA A 36 -4.54 13.80 -11.31
C ALA A 36 -3.55 14.60 -10.45
N LEU A 37 -3.71 14.55 -9.12
CA LEU A 37 -2.78 15.19 -8.18
C LEU A 37 -1.35 14.64 -8.33
N PHE A 38 -1.21 13.32 -8.45
CA PHE A 38 0.09 12.71 -8.69
C PHE A 38 0.73 13.22 -9.99
N SER A 39 -0.05 13.31 -11.07
CA SER A 39 0.44 13.81 -12.36
C SER A 39 0.81 15.30 -12.30
N GLU A 40 0.03 16.11 -11.58
CA GLU A 40 0.33 17.54 -11.35
C GLU A 40 1.66 17.72 -10.62
N VAL A 41 1.89 16.95 -9.56
CA VAL A 41 3.10 17.08 -8.73
C VAL A 41 4.35 16.50 -9.40
N THR A 42 4.21 15.42 -10.16
CA THR A 42 5.37 14.67 -10.68
C THR A 42 5.60 14.81 -12.18
N GLY A 43 4.63 15.29 -12.92
CA GLY A 43 4.64 15.28 -14.38
C GLY A 43 4.51 13.87 -14.99
N GLN A 44 4.22 12.84 -14.19
CA GLN A 44 4.16 11.44 -14.61
C GLN A 44 2.76 10.86 -14.47
N LYS A 45 2.49 9.81 -15.23
CA LYS A 45 1.25 9.03 -15.08
C LYS A 45 1.41 8.04 -13.92
N MET A 46 0.42 8.00 -13.01
CA MET A 46 0.34 6.99 -11.97
C MET A 46 0.16 5.59 -12.56
N ALA A 47 0.79 4.58 -11.99
CA ALA A 47 0.61 3.19 -12.39
C ALA A 47 -0.81 2.71 -12.04
N ASN A 48 -1.37 1.84 -12.88
CA ASN A 48 -2.71 1.29 -12.72
C ASN A 48 -2.76 0.17 -11.66
N TYR A 49 -2.10 0.39 -10.53
CA TYR A 49 -2.16 -0.47 -9.35
C TYR A 49 -3.01 0.20 -8.28
N TYR A 50 -3.90 -0.56 -7.67
CA TYR A 50 -4.83 -0.07 -6.67
C TYR A 50 -4.79 -0.93 -5.42
N ARG A 51 -4.73 -0.29 -4.26
CA ARG A 51 -4.90 -0.95 -2.98
C ARG A 51 -6.13 -0.35 -2.27
N PRO A 52 -7.16 -1.18 -1.95
CA PRO A 52 -8.32 -0.69 -1.23
C PRO A 52 -7.97 -0.12 0.15
N PRO A 53 -8.45 1.08 0.51
CA PRO A 53 -8.34 1.60 1.86
C PRO A 53 -8.83 0.58 2.89
N GLN A 54 -8.11 0.46 4.00
CA GLN A 54 -8.41 -0.46 5.11
C GLN A 54 -8.46 -1.96 4.70
N GLY A 55 -8.11 -2.31 3.46
CA GLY A 55 -8.29 -3.67 2.93
C GLY A 55 -9.75 -4.07 2.75
N LYS A 56 -10.68 -3.16 2.86
CA LYS A 56 -12.11 -3.43 2.67
C LYS A 56 -12.46 -3.47 1.20
N TYR A 57 -13.25 -4.47 0.82
CA TYR A 57 -13.69 -4.65 -0.56
C TYR A 57 -15.08 -5.29 -0.63
N SER A 58 -15.69 -5.17 -1.78
CA SER A 58 -16.83 -5.99 -2.23
C SER A 58 -16.54 -6.50 -3.64
N THR A 59 -17.20 -7.56 -4.07
CA THR A 59 -17.08 -8.06 -5.45
C THR A 59 -17.35 -6.95 -6.46
N LYS A 60 -18.39 -6.15 -6.20
CA LYS A 60 -18.75 -5.02 -7.07
C LYS A 60 -17.62 -3.98 -7.19
N ASN A 61 -16.95 -3.66 -6.08
CA ASN A 61 -15.84 -2.69 -6.13
C ASN A 61 -14.62 -3.25 -6.85
N LEU A 62 -14.34 -4.54 -6.72
CA LEU A 62 -13.25 -5.19 -7.47
C LEU A 62 -13.56 -5.18 -8.97
N GLU A 63 -14.82 -5.41 -9.36
CA GLU A 63 -15.29 -5.30 -10.75
C GLU A 63 -15.16 -3.86 -11.26
N MET A 64 -15.54 -2.84 -10.47
CA MET A 64 -15.35 -1.43 -10.83
C MET A 64 -13.88 -1.08 -11.05
N ALA A 65 -12.98 -1.49 -10.15
CA ALA A 65 -11.55 -1.28 -10.31
C ALA A 65 -11.02 -1.93 -11.59
N LYS A 66 -11.42 -3.17 -11.85
CA LYS A 66 -11.07 -3.89 -13.09
C LYS A 66 -11.61 -3.19 -14.34
N GLN A 67 -12.85 -2.72 -14.31
CA GLN A 67 -13.47 -2.00 -15.43
C GLN A 67 -12.73 -0.70 -15.76
N LEU A 68 -12.19 -0.03 -14.74
CA LEU A 68 -11.36 1.17 -14.89
C LEU A 68 -9.90 0.86 -15.25
N GLY A 69 -9.55 -0.42 -15.45
CA GLY A 69 -8.21 -0.86 -15.85
C GLY A 69 -7.21 -0.98 -14.71
N TYR A 70 -7.66 -0.98 -13.46
CA TYR A 70 -6.77 -1.16 -12.31
C TYR A 70 -6.56 -2.64 -11.97
N HIS A 71 -5.32 -2.95 -11.55
CA HIS A 71 -4.96 -4.20 -10.89
C HIS A 71 -5.05 -4.00 -9.38
N THR A 72 -5.95 -4.72 -8.72
CA THR A 72 -6.13 -4.60 -7.27
C THR A 72 -5.14 -5.48 -6.53
N PHE A 73 -4.44 -4.90 -5.55
CA PHE A 73 -3.49 -5.59 -4.67
C PHE A 73 -3.96 -5.55 -3.23
N PHE A 74 -3.78 -6.66 -2.56
CA PHE A 74 -3.84 -6.81 -1.11
C PHE A 74 -2.46 -7.18 -0.60
N TRP A 75 -2.36 -7.65 0.63
CA TRP A 75 -1.11 -8.04 1.26
C TRP A 75 -1.24 -9.38 1.98
N SER A 76 -0.13 -10.07 2.15
CA SER A 76 -0.04 -11.32 2.90
C SER A 76 0.68 -11.15 4.24
N LEU A 77 1.38 -10.03 4.43
CA LEU A 77 2.08 -9.70 5.67
C LEU A 77 1.86 -8.23 6.02
N ALA A 78 1.37 -8.00 7.21
CA ALA A 78 1.24 -6.68 7.83
C ALA A 78 1.27 -6.81 9.35
N TYR A 79 1.48 -5.70 10.04
CA TYR A 79 1.35 -5.59 11.49
C TYR A 79 0.75 -4.24 11.88
N VAL A 80 0.41 -4.04 13.14
CA VAL A 80 -0.21 -2.78 13.58
C VAL A 80 0.88 -1.72 13.74
N ASP A 81 1.06 -0.92 12.70
CA ASP A 81 2.08 0.13 12.61
C ASP A 81 1.49 1.54 12.37
N TRP A 82 0.19 1.61 12.09
CA TRP A 82 -0.51 2.86 11.72
C TRP A 82 -0.93 3.72 12.92
N ASN A 83 -0.93 3.18 14.14
CA ASN A 83 -1.31 3.94 15.32
C ASN A 83 -0.14 4.83 15.76
N VAL A 84 -0.25 6.13 15.47
CA VAL A 84 0.82 7.10 15.71
C VAL A 84 1.14 7.24 17.19
N ASP A 85 0.11 7.10 18.05
CA ASP A 85 0.22 7.27 19.51
C ASP A 85 0.64 5.99 20.25
N ALA A 86 0.65 4.85 19.55
CA ALA A 86 1.03 3.54 20.09
C ALA A 86 1.87 2.77 19.07
N GLN A 87 3.07 3.30 18.80
CA GLN A 87 4.01 2.66 17.87
C GLN A 87 4.61 1.38 18.49
N PRO A 88 4.72 0.30 17.70
CA PRO A 88 5.44 -0.89 18.16
C PRO A 88 6.91 -0.59 18.40
N THR A 89 7.55 -1.34 19.30
CA THR A 89 9.00 -1.30 19.45
C THR A 89 9.70 -1.90 18.23
N LYS A 90 10.99 -1.64 18.09
CA LYS A 90 11.81 -2.26 17.02
C LYS A 90 11.82 -3.78 17.14
N GLU A 91 11.94 -4.29 18.35
CA GLU A 91 11.95 -5.72 18.66
C GLU A 91 10.63 -6.38 18.25
N GLU A 92 9.50 -5.78 18.61
CA GLU A 92 8.17 -6.27 18.22
C GLU A 92 7.96 -6.25 16.69
N ALA A 93 8.46 -5.20 16.02
CA ALA A 93 8.42 -5.09 14.57
C ALA A 93 9.24 -6.20 13.90
N PHE A 94 10.50 -6.40 14.31
CA PHE A 94 11.35 -7.46 13.78
C PHE A 94 10.79 -8.85 14.05
N GLU A 95 10.30 -9.13 15.27
CA GLU A 95 9.68 -10.41 15.61
C GLU A 95 8.55 -10.76 14.61
N LYS A 96 7.66 -9.78 14.34
CA LYS A 96 6.52 -9.99 13.46
C LYS A 96 6.91 -10.08 11.99
N LEU A 97 7.79 -9.19 11.54
CA LEU A 97 8.14 -9.07 10.13
C LEU A 97 9.09 -10.17 9.67
N LEU A 98 10.11 -10.52 10.49
CA LEU A 98 11.03 -11.61 10.16
C LEU A 98 10.40 -12.98 10.37
N GLY A 99 9.58 -13.12 11.43
CA GLY A 99 8.95 -14.41 11.73
C GLY A 99 7.82 -14.81 10.77
N ARG A 100 7.30 -13.87 9.98
CA ARG A 100 6.16 -14.11 9.09
C ARG A 100 6.46 -13.91 7.61
N ILE A 101 7.68 -13.49 7.26
CA ILE A 101 8.08 -13.35 5.85
C ILE A 101 8.05 -14.72 5.15
N HIS A 102 7.66 -14.71 3.89
CA HIS A 102 7.60 -15.90 3.05
C HIS A 102 7.85 -15.55 1.57
N PRO A 103 8.26 -16.52 0.72
CA PRO A 103 8.40 -16.28 -0.71
C PRO A 103 7.11 -15.76 -1.36
N GLY A 104 7.23 -14.71 -2.16
CA GLY A 104 6.10 -14.06 -2.82
C GLY A 104 5.25 -13.17 -1.89
N ALA A 105 5.74 -12.83 -0.70
CA ALA A 105 5.03 -11.93 0.21
C ALA A 105 4.82 -10.56 -0.41
N ILE A 106 3.60 -10.03 -0.26
CA ILE A 106 3.29 -8.61 -0.43
C ILE A 106 3.21 -8.03 0.98
N VAL A 107 4.14 -7.17 1.32
CA VAL A 107 4.27 -6.61 2.67
C VAL A 107 3.68 -5.21 2.71
N LEU A 108 2.75 -4.98 3.65
CA LEU A 108 2.20 -3.66 3.92
C LEU A 108 2.91 -3.02 5.11
N LEU A 109 3.52 -1.86 4.87
CA LEU A 109 4.13 -0.99 5.87
C LEU A 109 3.62 0.44 5.68
N HIS A 110 3.26 1.13 6.76
CA HIS A 110 2.79 2.52 6.68
C HIS A 110 3.96 3.50 6.85
N SER A 111 4.03 4.47 5.94
CA SER A 111 5.06 5.53 5.98
C SER A 111 4.88 6.52 7.14
N THR A 112 3.73 6.52 7.79
CA THR A 112 3.46 7.30 9.00
C THR A 112 4.04 6.68 10.27
N SER A 113 4.52 5.43 10.19
CA SER A 113 5.16 4.75 11.33
C SER A 113 6.60 5.21 11.50
N LYS A 114 6.88 5.81 12.66
CA LYS A 114 8.24 6.15 13.08
C LYS A 114 9.12 4.89 13.15
N THR A 115 8.59 3.82 13.72
CA THR A 115 9.31 2.54 13.86
C THR A 115 9.70 2.00 12.50
N ASN A 116 8.79 1.99 11.49
CA ASN A 116 9.12 1.57 10.14
C ASN A 116 10.25 2.40 9.53
N GLY A 117 10.21 3.73 9.71
CA GLY A 117 11.26 4.62 9.21
C GLY A 117 12.62 4.33 9.83
N GLU A 118 12.65 3.88 11.09
CA GLU A 118 13.90 3.58 11.80
C GLU A 118 14.47 2.19 11.50
N ILE A 119 13.63 1.23 11.09
CA ILE A 119 14.05 -0.17 10.88
C ILE A 119 14.17 -0.58 9.41
N LEU A 120 13.65 0.20 8.47
CA LEU A 120 13.43 -0.26 7.09
C LEU A 120 14.71 -0.77 6.42
N ASP A 121 15.81 -0.03 6.54
CA ASP A 121 17.10 -0.42 5.96
C ASP A 121 17.61 -1.74 6.55
N GLU A 122 17.60 -1.87 7.87
CA GLU A 122 18.00 -3.10 8.56
C GLU A 122 17.06 -4.27 8.24
N LEU A 123 15.75 -4.01 8.13
CA LEU A 123 14.76 -5.02 7.79
C LEU A 123 14.99 -5.59 6.39
N LEU A 124 15.22 -4.73 5.40
CA LEU A 124 15.51 -5.14 4.03
C LEU A 124 16.81 -5.95 3.97
N THR A 125 17.88 -5.48 4.63
CA THR A 125 19.13 -6.20 4.74
C THR A 125 18.94 -7.61 5.33
N LYS A 126 18.19 -7.73 6.43
CA LYS A 126 17.90 -9.04 7.05
C LYS A 126 17.13 -9.97 6.11
N TRP A 127 16.17 -9.45 5.35
CA TRP A 127 15.46 -10.27 4.37
C TRP A 127 16.38 -10.72 3.22
N GLU A 128 17.31 -9.88 2.75
CA GLU A 128 18.34 -10.28 1.78
C GLU A 128 19.25 -11.37 2.34
N GLU A 129 19.71 -11.24 3.59
CA GLU A 129 20.50 -12.28 4.29
C GLU A 129 19.74 -13.60 4.43
N MET A 130 18.40 -13.55 4.54
CA MET A 130 17.52 -14.74 4.55
C MET A 130 17.30 -15.31 3.14
N GLY A 131 17.84 -14.69 2.08
CA GLY A 131 17.75 -15.15 0.69
C GLY A 131 16.58 -14.60 -0.11
N TYR A 132 15.87 -13.58 0.39
CA TYR A 132 14.82 -12.89 -0.37
C TYR A 132 15.42 -11.86 -1.32
N THR A 133 14.74 -11.63 -2.43
CA THR A 133 15.04 -10.57 -3.42
C THR A 133 13.79 -9.73 -3.64
N PHE A 134 13.96 -8.45 -3.97
CA PHE A 134 12.87 -7.50 -4.18
C PHE A 134 12.73 -7.09 -5.64
#